data_4c426a855e48846d4c96000077502dd9
#
_entry.id   4c426a855e48846d4c96000077502dd9
#
_cell.length_a   1.000
_cell.length_b   1.000
_cell.length_c   1.000
_cell.angle_alpha   90.00
_cell.angle_beta   90.00
_cell.angle_gamma   90.00
#
_symmetry.space_group_name_H-M   'P 1'
#
loop_
_entity.id
_entity.type
_entity.pdbx_description
1 polymer ?
#
loop_
_entity_poly.entity_id
_entity_poly.type
_entity_poly.pdbx_seq_one_letter_code
_entity_poly.pdbx_strand_id
1 'polypeptide(L)'
;MLQKSSIQRTAELFFVYPAKSHYLLDISRRIGLAHTSVKKNLDKLVKLSLVTKSIEKKGGRKFPIYKANINNKIFKKYKSIYNLASVLESNITDFIEEKLMPKSIVLFGSYGRGEDTEDSDIDLFIECKKEELSLVKFEKALNRKIELHFNDNFNSYPKELKNNIINGIVLSGFLEGYK
;
A
#
# COMPACT_ATOMS: atom_id res chain seq x y z
N MET A 1 9.12 -12.14 -10.24
CA MET A 1 9.26 -11.44 -8.93
C MET A 1 10.72 -11.44 -8.50
N LEU A 2 11.30 -10.27 -8.20
CA LEU A 2 12.68 -10.18 -7.71
C LEU A 2 12.77 -10.75 -6.29
N GLN A 3 13.87 -11.40 -5.95
CA GLN A 3 14.08 -11.98 -4.61
C GLN A 3 14.20 -10.86 -3.56
N LYS A 4 13.24 -10.81 -2.62
CA LYS A 4 13.23 -9.82 -1.55
C LYS A 4 14.25 -10.17 -0.46
N SER A 5 15.02 -9.18 -0.01
CA SER A 5 15.93 -9.34 1.13
C SER A 5 15.16 -9.55 2.44
N SER A 6 15.83 -10.10 3.47
CA SER A 6 15.19 -10.35 4.77
C SER A 6 14.70 -9.07 5.44
N ILE A 7 15.39 -7.93 5.25
CA ILE A 7 14.97 -6.65 5.81
C ILE A 7 13.73 -6.09 5.08
N GLN A 8 13.64 -6.25 3.76
CA GLN A 8 12.44 -5.89 2.99
C GLN A 8 11.23 -6.69 3.46
N ARG A 9 11.35 -8.03 3.57
CA ARG A 9 10.28 -8.89 4.11
C ARG A 9 9.84 -8.48 5.52
N THR A 10 10.79 -8.04 6.36
CA THR A 10 10.46 -7.52 7.70
C THR A 10 9.74 -6.18 7.64
N ALA A 11 10.15 -5.27 6.75
CA ALA A 11 9.52 -3.95 6.58
C ALA A 11 8.10 -4.06 6.00
N GLU A 12 7.89 -4.95 5.04
CA GLU A 12 6.58 -5.18 4.39
C GLU A 12 5.48 -5.54 5.38
N LEU A 13 5.80 -6.26 6.47
CA LEU A 13 4.83 -6.53 7.53
C LEU A 13 4.24 -5.25 8.11
N PHE A 14 5.08 -4.22 8.29
CA PHE A 14 4.65 -2.91 8.80
C PHE A 14 3.95 -2.05 7.75
N PHE A 15 4.19 -2.30 6.46
CA PHE A 15 3.43 -1.66 5.37
C PHE A 15 2.02 -2.25 5.26
N VAL A 16 1.89 -3.57 5.42
CA VAL A 16 0.59 -4.26 5.38
C VAL A 16 -0.25 -3.99 6.62
N TYR A 17 0.38 -3.90 7.80
CA TYR A 17 -0.29 -3.73 9.11
C TYR A 17 0.27 -2.51 9.88
N PRO A 18 0.14 -1.29 9.35
CA PRO A 18 0.78 -0.11 9.93
C PRO A 18 0.17 0.32 11.28
N ALA A 19 -1.10 0.03 11.53
CA ALA A 19 -1.75 0.36 12.81
C ALA A 19 -1.44 -0.65 13.92
N LYS A 20 -1.04 -1.88 13.58
CA LYS A 20 -0.85 -2.97 14.54
C LYS A 20 0.52 -2.92 15.22
N SER A 21 0.54 -3.36 16.49
CA SER A 21 1.77 -3.65 17.23
C SER A 21 2.13 -5.12 17.06
N HIS A 22 3.42 -5.40 16.95
CA HIS A 22 3.93 -6.75 16.69
C HIS A 22 4.99 -7.15 17.69
N TYR A 23 4.98 -8.40 18.15
CA TYR A 23 6.07 -9.02 18.89
C TYR A 23 7.08 -9.66 17.94
N LEU A 24 8.34 -9.72 18.34
CA LEU A 24 9.42 -10.33 17.55
C LEU A 24 9.09 -11.76 17.10
N LEU A 25 8.53 -12.58 17.99
CA LEU A 25 8.20 -13.98 17.68
C LEU A 25 7.08 -14.08 16.63
N ASP A 26 6.08 -13.20 16.71
CA ASP A 26 4.96 -13.19 15.75
C ASP A 26 5.43 -12.74 14.38
N ILE A 27 6.29 -11.73 14.31
CA ILE A 27 6.95 -11.32 13.06
C ILE A 27 7.69 -12.50 12.45
N SER A 28 8.56 -13.16 13.24
CA SER A 28 9.37 -14.29 12.81
C SER A 28 8.53 -15.41 12.21
N ARG A 29 7.46 -15.83 12.88
CA ARG A 29 6.53 -16.86 12.41
C ARG A 29 5.84 -16.45 11.11
N ARG A 30 5.35 -15.20 11.07
CA ARG A 30 4.56 -14.70 9.95
C ARG A 30 5.37 -14.59 8.65
N ILE A 31 6.62 -14.16 8.75
CA ILE A 31 7.49 -13.99 7.58
C ILE A 31 8.45 -15.17 7.34
N GLY A 32 8.40 -16.21 8.18
CA GLY A 32 9.24 -17.40 8.04
C GLY A 32 10.74 -17.11 8.10
N LEU A 33 11.19 -16.24 9.02
CA LEU A 33 12.61 -15.92 9.22
C LEU A 33 13.05 -16.25 10.67
N ALA A 34 14.32 -16.62 10.85
CA ALA A 34 14.89 -16.85 12.17
C ALA A 34 14.81 -15.61 13.06
N HIS A 35 14.55 -15.80 14.37
CA HIS A 35 14.40 -14.72 15.35
C HIS A 35 15.60 -13.77 15.37
N THR A 36 16.81 -14.30 15.23
CA THR A 36 18.05 -13.51 15.20
C THR A 36 18.10 -12.57 14.00
N SER A 37 17.68 -13.06 12.81
CA SER A 37 17.56 -12.25 11.61
C SER A 37 16.53 -11.14 11.75
N VAL A 38 15.33 -11.50 12.26
CA VAL A 38 14.25 -10.53 12.50
C VAL A 38 14.68 -9.45 13.49
N LYS A 39 15.32 -9.84 14.61
CA LYS A 39 15.85 -8.89 15.59
C LYS A 39 16.82 -7.91 14.93
N LYS A 40 17.81 -8.41 14.17
CA LYS A 40 18.79 -7.57 13.45
C LYS A 40 18.13 -6.61 12.46
N ASN A 41 17.09 -7.07 11.75
CA ASN A 41 16.33 -6.24 10.82
C ASN A 41 15.54 -5.17 11.57
N LEU A 42 14.85 -5.52 12.66
CA LEU A 42 14.10 -4.58 13.50
C LEU A 42 15.00 -3.50 14.10
N ASP A 43 16.19 -3.86 14.59
CA ASP A 43 17.15 -2.89 15.12
C ASP A 43 17.57 -1.87 14.02
N LYS A 44 17.75 -2.33 12.77
CA LYS A 44 18.01 -1.43 11.62
C LYS A 44 16.80 -0.55 11.30
N LEU A 45 15.59 -1.10 11.25
CA LEU A 45 14.38 -0.34 10.94
C LEU A 45 14.08 0.72 12.02
N VAL A 46 14.35 0.39 13.29
CA VAL A 46 14.25 1.36 14.40
C VAL A 46 15.30 2.45 14.27
N LYS A 47 16.57 2.11 13.95
CA LYS A 47 17.63 3.09 13.70
C LYS A 47 17.30 4.04 12.55
N LEU A 48 16.60 3.56 11.51
CA LEU A 48 16.10 4.37 10.38
C LEU A 48 14.79 5.12 10.72
N SER A 49 14.29 5.00 11.95
CA SER A 49 13.02 5.60 12.39
C SER A 49 11.79 5.16 11.57
N LEU A 50 11.86 4.04 10.86
CA LEU A 50 10.74 3.47 10.11
C LEU A 50 9.79 2.67 11.01
N VAL A 51 10.32 2.13 12.10
CA VAL A 51 9.59 1.37 13.12
C VAL A 51 9.93 1.95 14.48
N THR A 52 8.95 2.02 15.37
CA THR A 52 9.14 2.36 16.77
C THR A 52 9.20 1.10 17.62
N LYS A 53 9.99 1.15 18.70
CA LYS A 53 10.10 0.09 19.71
C LYS A 53 9.62 0.63 21.05
N SER A 54 8.73 -0.10 21.70
CA SER A 54 8.30 0.18 23.08
C SER A 54 8.27 -1.09 23.91
N ILE A 55 8.01 -0.97 25.20
CA ILE A 55 7.95 -2.11 26.12
C ILE A 55 6.53 -2.25 26.63
N GLU A 56 5.94 -3.42 26.40
CA GLU A 56 4.67 -3.80 27.00
C GLU A 56 4.92 -4.67 28.24
N LYS A 57 4.18 -4.42 29.31
CA LYS A 57 4.19 -5.25 30.52
C LYS A 57 2.96 -6.18 30.48
N LYS A 58 3.19 -7.49 30.51
CA LYS A 58 2.14 -8.51 30.52
C LYS A 58 2.47 -9.61 31.51
N GLY A 59 1.60 -9.85 32.50
CA GLY A 59 1.82 -10.88 33.51
C GLY A 59 3.13 -10.70 34.28
N GLY A 60 3.51 -9.45 34.64
CA GLY A 60 4.75 -9.14 35.33
C GLY A 60 6.03 -9.16 34.51
N ARG A 61 5.96 -9.63 33.26
CA ARG A 61 7.08 -9.68 32.29
C ARG A 61 7.07 -8.51 31.33
N LYS A 62 8.26 -8.10 30.87
CA LYS A 62 8.47 -7.02 29.90
C LYS A 62 8.72 -7.59 28.51
N PHE A 63 7.93 -7.19 27.53
CA PHE A 63 8.05 -7.62 26.15
C PHE A 63 8.29 -6.43 25.23
N PRO A 64 9.31 -6.46 24.36
CA PRO A 64 9.45 -5.46 23.31
C PRO A 64 8.36 -5.64 22.26
N ILE A 65 7.69 -4.55 21.94
CA ILE A 65 6.72 -4.44 20.83
C ILE A 65 7.20 -3.45 19.79
N TYR A 66 6.85 -3.70 18.56
CA TYR A 66 7.26 -2.92 17.40
C TYR A 66 6.04 -2.44 16.64
N LYS A 67 6.03 -1.18 16.21
CA LYS A 67 4.94 -0.56 15.45
C LYS A 67 5.51 0.29 14.33
N ALA A 68 4.80 0.40 13.21
CA ALA A 68 5.15 1.32 12.13
C ALA A 68 5.19 2.77 12.64
N ASN A 69 6.17 3.53 12.17
CA ASN A 69 6.22 4.97 12.37
C ASN A 69 5.49 5.69 11.23
N ILE A 70 4.17 5.65 11.27
CA ILE A 70 3.29 6.19 10.22
C ILE A 70 3.42 7.70 10.00
N ASN A 71 3.97 8.44 10.98
CA ASN A 71 4.21 9.88 10.85
C ASN A 71 5.55 10.18 10.15
N ASN A 72 6.41 9.19 9.95
CA ASN A 72 7.68 9.35 9.27
C ASN A 72 7.47 9.48 7.75
N LYS A 73 7.92 10.59 7.15
CA LYS A 73 7.80 10.85 5.70
C LYS A 73 8.48 9.78 4.84
N ILE A 74 9.61 9.23 5.31
CA ILE A 74 10.34 8.18 4.59
C ILE A 74 9.59 6.86 4.66
N PHE A 75 8.97 6.53 5.81
CA PHE A 75 8.10 5.37 5.93
C PHE A 75 6.96 5.42 4.91
N LYS A 76 6.24 6.56 4.81
CA LYS A 76 5.16 6.75 3.83
C LYS A 76 5.64 6.55 2.39
N LYS A 77 6.82 7.09 2.03
CA LYS A 77 7.40 6.90 0.70
C LYS A 77 7.70 5.43 0.38
N TYR A 78 8.33 4.70 1.31
CA TYR A 78 8.58 3.27 1.11
C TYR A 78 7.28 2.47 1.02
N LYS A 79 6.29 2.82 1.83
CA LYS A 79 4.96 2.18 1.79
C LYS A 79 4.24 2.46 0.47
N SER A 80 4.28 3.69 -0.05
CA SER A 80 3.75 4.05 -1.37
C SER A 80 4.40 3.21 -2.50
N ILE A 81 5.73 3.05 -2.48
CA ILE A 81 6.44 2.20 -3.44
C ILE A 81 6.00 0.73 -3.31
N TYR A 82 5.88 0.23 -2.08
CA TYR A 82 5.38 -1.13 -1.82
C TYR A 82 3.95 -1.32 -2.35
N ASN A 83 3.06 -0.36 -2.09
CA ASN A 83 1.67 -0.38 -2.54
C ASN A 83 1.58 -0.38 -4.07
N LEU A 84 2.35 0.49 -4.73
CA LEU A 84 2.44 0.52 -6.20
C LEU A 84 2.91 -0.82 -6.76
N ALA A 85 4.00 -1.37 -6.22
CA ALA A 85 4.51 -2.67 -6.65
C ALA A 85 3.45 -3.77 -6.48
N SER A 86 2.70 -3.76 -5.38
CA SER A 86 1.62 -4.73 -5.12
C SER A 86 0.50 -4.63 -6.16
N VAL A 87 0.09 -3.42 -6.54
CA VAL A 87 -0.91 -3.21 -7.60
C VAL A 87 -0.41 -3.75 -8.94
N LEU A 88 0.82 -3.41 -9.34
CA LEU A 88 1.41 -3.89 -10.59
C LEU A 88 1.56 -5.42 -10.61
N GLU A 89 2.04 -6.02 -9.52
CA GLU A 89 2.19 -7.48 -9.40
C GLU A 89 0.85 -8.24 -9.42
N SER A 90 -0.26 -7.56 -9.09
CA SER A 90 -1.60 -8.16 -9.14
C SER A 90 -2.14 -8.32 -10.56
N ASN A 91 -1.57 -7.63 -11.55
CA ASN A 91 -2.03 -7.53 -12.95
C ASN A 91 -3.44 -6.94 -13.09
N ILE A 92 -3.92 -6.14 -12.11
CA ILE A 92 -5.22 -5.48 -12.19
C ILE A 92 -5.25 -4.43 -13.31
N THR A 93 -4.14 -3.75 -13.53
CA THR A 93 -4.01 -2.72 -14.59
C THR A 93 -4.25 -3.34 -15.95
N ASP A 94 -3.54 -4.44 -16.27
CA ASP A 94 -3.68 -5.16 -17.54
C ASP A 94 -5.12 -5.67 -17.74
N PHE A 95 -5.72 -6.19 -16.67
CA PHE A 95 -7.11 -6.65 -16.71
C PHE A 95 -8.10 -5.52 -17.03
N ILE A 96 -7.92 -4.33 -16.44
CA ILE A 96 -8.78 -3.16 -16.69
C ILE A 96 -8.57 -2.67 -18.12
N GLU A 97 -7.33 -2.62 -18.59
CA GLU A 97 -7.02 -2.23 -19.98
C GLU A 97 -7.67 -3.15 -21.00
N GLU A 98 -7.54 -4.47 -20.83
CA GLU A 98 -8.16 -5.46 -21.73
C GLU A 98 -9.69 -5.36 -21.78
N LYS A 99 -10.32 -5.04 -20.65
CA LYS A 99 -11.78 -5.00 -20.55
C LYS A 99 -12.40 -3.69 -20.99
N LEU A 100 -11.77 -2.56 -20.66
CA LEU A 100 -12.38 -1.24 -20.75
C LEU A 100 -11.70 -0.33 -21.77
N MET A 101 -10.46 -0.62 -22.18
CA MET A 101 -9.64 0.24 -23.06
C MET A 101 -9.70 1.73 -22.62
N PRO A 102 -9.42 2.04 -21.34
CA PRO A 102 -9.53 3.40 -20.82
C PRO A 102 -8.43 4.30 -21.40
N LYS A 103 -8.66 5.62 -21.41
CA LYS A 103 -7.62 6.59 -21.78
C LYS A 103 -6.51 6.66 -20.76
N SER A 104 -6.86 6.57 -19.48
CA SER A 104 -5.89 6.53 -18.39
C SER A 104 -6.41 5.74 -17.20
N ILE A 105 -5.46 5.17 -16.43
CA ILE A 105 -5.70 4.54 -15.11
C ILE A 105 -4.77 5.21 -14.12
N VAL A 106 -5.32 5.73 -13.02
CA VAL A 106 -4.55 6.43 -11.98
C VAL A 106 -4.82 5.83 -10.61
N LEU A 107 -3.75 5.42 -9.91
CA LEU A 107 -3.80 5.08 -8.49
C LEU A 107 -3.72 6.36 -7.67
N PHE A 108 -4.72 6.66 -6.86
CA PHE A 108 -4.76 7.87 -6.05
C PHE A 108 -5.17 7.58 -4.60
N GLY A 109 -5.53 8.60 -3.84
CA GLY A 109 -5.98 8.42 -2.46
C GLY A 109 -4.86 8.06 -1.48
N SER A 110 -5.25 7.53 -0.33
CA SER A 110 -4.33 7.21 0.78
C SER A 110 -3.36 6.08 0.42
N TYR A 111 -3.83 5.09 -0.35
CA TYR A 111 -3.03 3.95 -0.77
C TYR A 111 -1.87 4.37 -1.69
N GLY A 112 -2.14 5.21 -2.67
CA GLY A 112 -1.11 5.78 -3.55
C GLY A 112 -0.07 6.61 -2.80
N ARG A 113 -0.48 7.32 -1.73
CA ARG A 113 0.42 8.14 -0.89
C ARG A 113 1.13 7.37 0.22
N GLY A 114 0.81 6.08 0.43
CA GLY A 114 1.36 5.28 1.54
C GLY A 114 0.87 5.73 2.92
N GLU A 115 -0.32 6.29 2.99
CA GLU A 115 -0.99 6.79 4.20
C GLU A 115 -2.14 5.86 4.65
N ASP A 116 -2.42 4.83 3.87
CA ASP A 116 -3.45 3.83 4.11
C ASP A 116 -3.19 3.01 5.38
N THR A 117 -4.27 2.54 5.96
CA THR A 117 -4.31 1.55 7.04
C THR A 117 -4.88 0.22 6.53
N GLU A 118 -5.05 -0.75 7.43
CA GLU A 118 -5.59 -2.07 7.09
C GLU A 118 -7.01 -2.02 6.53
N ASP A 119 -7.78 -0.99 6.90
CA ASP A 119 -9.19 -0.82 6.54
C ASP A 119 -9.39 0.15 5.36
N SER A 120 -8.31 0.71 4.82
CA SER A 120 -8.38 1.62 3.67
C SER A 120 -8.59 0.86 2.37
N ASP A 121 -9.39 1.43 1.47
CA ASP A 121 -9.59 0.95 0.12
C ASP A 121 -8.43 1.35 -0.81
N ILE A 122 -8.40 0.74 -1.98
CA ILE A 122 -7.51 1.11 -3.10
C ILE A 122 -8.35 1.90 -4.10
N ASP A 123 -8.06 3.19 -4.23
CA ASP A 123 -8.76 4.08 -5.15
C ASP A 123 -8.09 4.09 -6.52
N LEU A 124 -8.83 3.68 -7.56
CA LEU A 124 -8.40 3.73 -8.94
C LEU A 124 -9.34 4.64 -9.75
N PHE A 125 -8.79 5.65 -10.39
CA PHE A 125 -9.50 6.42 -11.39
C PHE A 125 -9.36 5.77 -12.76
N ILE A 126 -10.47 5.62 -13.46
CA ILE A 126 -10.56 4.99 -14.79
C ILE A 126 -11.19 6.00 -15.75
N GLU A 127 -10.42 6.49 -16.71
CA GLU A 127 -10.92 7.48 -17.69
C GLU A 127 -11.66 6.79 -18.84
N CYS A 128 -12.87 6.35 -18.55
CA CYS A 128 -13.84 5.81 -19.50
C CYS A 128 -15.26 5.90 -18.94
N LYS A 129 -16.26 5.50 -19.74
CA LYS A 129 -17.62 5.31 -19.26
C LYS A 129 -17.67 4.23 -18.18
N LYS A 130 -18.59 4.42 -17.22
CA LYS A 130 -18.78 3.46 -16.13
C LYS A 130 -19.24 2.11 -16.67
N GLU A 131 -18.54 1.06 -16.27
CA GLU A 131 -18.89 -0.34 -16.52
C GLU A 131 -18.74 -1.17 -15.26
N GLU A 132 -19.45 -2.30 -15.19
CA GLU A 132 -19.35 -3.22 -14.07
C GLU A 132 -18.21 -4.22 -14.29
N LEU A 133 -17.31 -4.32 -13.31
CA LEU A 133 -16.21 -5.27 -13.31
C LEU A 133 -16.19 -6.08 -12.02
N SER A 134 -15.94 -7.39 -12.14
CA SER A 134 -15.70 -8.22 -10.96
C SER A 134 -14.23 -8.16 -10.56
N LEU A 135 -13.96 -7.53 -9.41
CA LEU A 135 -12.60 -7.33 -8.87
C LEU A 135 -12.24 -8.31 -7.74
N VAL A 136 -13.11 -9.26 -7.40
CA VAL A 136 -12.98 -10.16 -6.24
C VAL A 136 -11.63 -10.88 -6.19
N LYS A 137 -11.07 -11.31 -7.34
CA LYS A 137 -9.76 -11.97 -7.38
C LYS A 137 -8.61 -11.04 -6.97
N PHE A 138 -8.69 -9.76 -7.36
CA PHE A 138 -7.69 -8.74 -7.07
C PHE A 138 -7.79 -8.27 -5.62
N GLU A 139 -9.02 -8.06 -5.13
CA GLU A 139 -9.27 -7.69 -3.74
C GLU A 139 -8.75 -8.76 -2.77
N LYS A 140 -8.93 -10.05 -3.10
CA LYS A 140 -8.34 -11.15 -2.33
C LYS A 140 -6.81 -11.14 -2.38
N ALA A 141 -6.21 -10.92 -3.56
CA ALA A 141 -4.77 -10.91 -3.72
C ALA A 141 -4.12 -9.73 -2.99
N LEU A 142 -4.74 -8.55 -3.04
CA LEU A 142 -4.25 -7.33 -2.39
C LEU A 142 -4.69 -7.21 -0.93
N ASN A 143 -5.62 -8.07 -0.48
CA ASN A 143 -6.25 -8.04 0.84
C ASN A 143 -6.82 -6.64 1.17
N ARG A 144 -7.47 -6.02 0.19
CA ARG A 144 -8.09 -4.68 0.25
C ARG A 144 -9.29 -4.66 -0.69
N LYS A 145 -10.26 -3.84 -0.36
CA LYS A 145 -11.29 -3.45 -1.32
C LYS A 145 -10.71 -2.52 -2.37
N ILE A 146 -11.29 -2.55 -3.56
CA ILE A 146 -10.88 -1.69 -4.67
C ILE A 146 -12.09 -0.87 -5.10
N GLU A 147 -11.94 0.45 -5.05
CA GLU A 147 -12.95 1.39 -5.49
C GLU A 147 -12.57 1.97 -6.84
N LEU A 148 -13.45 1.77 -7.85
CA LEU A 148 -13.26 2.31 -9.20
C LEU A 148 -14.06 3.60 -9.36
N HIS A 149 -13.36 4.68 -9.69
CA HIS A 149 -13.93 6.00 -9.97
C HIS A 149 -13.91 6.25 -11.47
N PHE A 150 -15.07 6.18 -12.11
CA PHE A 150 -15.21 6.32 -13.55
C PHE A 150 -15.58 7.74 -13.98
N ASN A 151 -14.93 8.24 -15.01
CA ASN A 151 -15.36 9.42 -15.75
C ASN A 151 -14.70 9.45 -17.14
N ASP A 152 -15.47 9.68 -18.18
CA ASP A 152 -14.99 9.82 -19.56
C ASP A 152 -14.55 11.25 -19.92
N ASN A 153 -14.77 12.20 -19.01
CA ASN A 153 -14.32 13.59 -19.10
C ASN A 153 -13.76 14.07 -17.76
N PHE A 154 -12.47 13.87 -17.55
CA PHE A 154 -11.78 14.25 -16.30
C PHE A 154 -12.06 15.70 -15.87
N ASN A 155 -12.22 16.64 -16.83
CA ASN A 155 -12.46 18.04 -16.50
C ASN A 155 -13.84 18.31 -15.87
N SER A 156 -14.80 17.39 -15.96
CA SER A 156 -16.11 17.51 -15.33
C SER A 156 -16.13 17.20 -13.82
N TYR A 157 -15.04 16.63 -13.29
CA TYR A 157 -14.98 16.29 -11.87
C TYR A 157 -14.91 17.50 -10.93
N PRO A 158 -15.41 17.37 -9.68
CA PRO A 158 -15.20 18.37 -8.64
C PRO A 158 -13.72 18.67 -8.43
N LYS A 159 -13.39 19.94 -8.15
CA LYS A 159 -12.01 20.43 -8.03
C LYS A 159 -11.15 19.62 -7.05
N GLU A 160 -11.71 19.24 -5.90
CA GLU A 160 -11.01 18.47 -4.87
C GLU A 160 -10.63 17.07 -5.37
N LEU A 161 -11.56 16.37 -6.03
CA LEU A 161 -11.32 15.05 -6.56
C LEU A 161 -10.30 15.10 -7.72
N LYS A 162 -10.41 16.11 -8.61
CA LYS A 162 -9.40 16.35 -9.65
C LYS A 162 -8.00 16.49 -9.07
N ASN A 163 -7.85 17.31 -8.02
CA ASN A 163 -6.56 17.52 -7.38
C ASN A 163 -6.00 16.21 -6.79
N ASN A 164 -6.85 15.37 -6.19
CA ASN A 164 -6.42 14.07 -5.67
C ASN A 164 -5.93 13.13 -6.79
N ILE A 165 -6.64 13.09 -7.91
CA ILE A 165 -6.31 12.25 -9.06
C ILE A 165 -5.04 12.75 -9.77
N ILE A 166 -4.90 14.06 -10.01
CA ILE A 166 -3.69 14.65 -10.65
C ILE A 166 -2.43 14.38 -9.82
N ASN A 167 -2.54 14.35 -8.49
CA ASN A 167 -1.44 14.02 -7.58
C ASN A 167 -1.29 12.50 -7.32
N GLY A 168 -2.01 11.67 -8.08
CA GLY A 168 -1.89 10.23 -8.07
C GLY A 168 -0.75 9.72 -8.94
N ILE A 169 -0.68 8.40 -9.06
CA ILE A 169 0.31 7.68 -9.86
C ILE A 169 -0.40 7.14 -11.10
N VAL A 170 -0.02 7.62 -12.28
CA VAL A 170 -0.52 7.09 -13.55
C VAL A 170 0.02 5.68 -13.74
N LEU A 171 -0.86 4.69 -13.76
CA LEU A 171 -0.52 3.28 -13.97
C LEU A 171 -0.50 2.92 -15.44
N SER A 172 -1.38 3.56 -16.23
CA SER A 172 -1.49 3.35 -17.68
C SER A 172 -2.08 4.57 -18.37
N GLY A 173 -1.73 4.74 -19.64
CA GLY A 173 -2.20 5.84 -20.48
C GLY A 173 -1.64 7.20 -20.11
N PHE A 174 -2.37 8.25 -20.42
CA PHE A 174 -2.01 9.63 -20.18
C PHE A 174 -3.23 10.43 -19.69
N LEU A 175 -3.09 11.09 -18.54
CA LEU A 175 -4.14 11.94 -17.97
C LEU A 175 -3.97 13.39 -18.46
N GLU A 176 -4.91 13.88 -19.27
CA GLU A 176 -4.93 15.29 -19.71
C GLU A 176 -5.61 16.18 -18.65
N GLY A 177 -4.79 16.86 -17.85
CA GLY A 177 -5.28 17.73 -16.76
C GLY A 177 -5.82 19.09 -17.22
N TYR A 178 -5.44 19.52 -18.43
CA TYR A 178 -5.82 20.81 -19.04
C TYR A 178 -6.21 20.65 -20.50
N LYS A 179 -7.35 21.20 -20.82
CA LYS A 179 -7.76 21.52 -22.21
C LYS A 179 -7.95 23.01 -22.32
#